data_a4c8b3443eacec4552e347012b0ab30a
#
_entry.id   a4c8b3443eacec4552e347012b0ab30a
#
_cell.length_a   1.000
_cell.length_b   1.000
_cell.length_c   1.000
_cell.angle_alpha   90.00
_cell.angle_beta   90.00
_cell.angle_gamma   90.00
#
_symmetry.space_group_name_H-M   'P 1'
#
loop_
_entity.id
_entity.type
_entity.pdbx_description
1 polymer ?
#
loop_
_entity_poly.entity_id
_entity_poly.type
_entity_poly.pdbx_seq_one_letter_code
_entity_poly.pdbx_strand_id
1 'polypeptide(L)'
;TTSAAGLYGNFGQSNYSAAKLALVAFSKTLGIEGEKYNILANSIAPVAASKMTETVMPPEMLENLRPDYVVPLVAYLTSAQNQNVNGEVFECGAGFYAMLRRERSHGHVFRTDKSFTPEAISEQLDTILDFDESPEYPRRITDANYLELLDRAKSAPENKQGEKVDYSGQVVLVTGAGAGLGRAYAHMFARAGASVVVNDMSEKNAMAVVDEIKQAGGKAAPAIGSVEDGDAIVKAAVDAFGGLHTIVNNAGVLRDKSFAGANAKDWNLVYNVHLRGTYKICKAAWPIFM
;
A
#
# COMPACT_ATOMS: atom_id res chain seq x y z
N THR A 1 17.08 -10.18 5.03
CA THR A 1 16.68 -11.13 3.96
C THR A 1 15.19 -11.02 3.68
N THR A 2 14.82 -10.58 2.49
CA THR A 2 13.46 -10.56 1.96
C THR A 2 13.19 -11.85 1.15
N SER A 3 12.31 -11.81 0.16
CA SER A 3 11.98 -12.93 -0.72
C SER A 3 11.36 -12.43 -2.02
N ALA A 4 11.50 -13.18 -3.11
CA ALA A 4 10.75 -12.96 -4.34
C ALA A 4 9.23 -12.93 -4.10
N ALA A 5 8.71 -13.76 -3.19
CA ALA A 5 7.30 -13.69 -2.79
C ALA A 5 6.91 -12.35 -2.15
N GLY A 6 7.84 -11.67 -1.46
CA GLY A 6 7.62 -10.31 -0.95
C GLY A 6 7.65 -9.25 -2.05
N LEU A 7 8.46 -9.45 -3.09
CA LEU A 7 8.63 -8.49 -4.19
C LEU A 7 7.49 -8.57 -5.22
N TYR A 8 7.07 -9.81 -5.56
CA TYR A 8 6.15 -10.09 -6.68
C TYR A 8 4.80 -10.67 -6.25
N GLY A 9 4.65 -11.01 -4.97
CA GLY A 9 3.50 -11.77 -4.48
C GLY A 9 3.63 -13.26 -4.83
N ASN A 10 2.87 -14.10 -4.11
CA ASN A 10 2.72 -15.51 -4.44
C ASN A 10 1.41 -16.05 -3.89
N PHE A 11 0.73 -16.91 -4.67
CA PHE A 11 -0.52 -17.54 -4.25
C PHE A 11 -0.34 -18.32 -2.95
N GLY A 12 -1.27 -18.13 -2.00
CA GLY A 12 -1.24 -18.80 -0.70
C GLY A 12 -0.25 -18.23 0.33
N GLN A 13 0.51 -17.17 -0.01
CA GLN A 13 1.56 -16.60 0.84
C GLN A 13 1.31 -15.14 1.24
N SER A 14 0.05 -14.70 1.39
CA SER A 14 -0.28 -13.32 1.70
C SER A 14 0.40 -12.78 2.98
N ASN A 15 0.48 -13.59 4.04
CA ASN A 15 1.18 -13.27 5.29
C ASN A 15 2.69 -13.17 5.10
N TYR A 16 3.29 -14.17 4.43
CA TYR A 16 4.72 -14.22 4.17
C TYR A 16 5.15 -13.08 3.24
N SER A 17 4.43 -12.87 2.15
CA SER A 17 4.67 -11.78 1.19
C SER A 17 4.63 -10.41 1.85
N ALA A 18 3.60 -10.14 2.67
CA ALA A 18 3.48 -8.89 3.42
C ALA A 18 4.67 -8.68 4.37
N ALA A 19 5.03 -9.72 5.15
CA ALA A 19 6.16 -9.65 6.07
C ALA A 19 7.49 -9.41 5.34
N LYS A 20 7.70 -10.07 4.20
CA LYS A 20 8.95 -9.98 3.44
C LYS A 20 9.08 -8.65 2.69
N LEU A 21 7.99 -8.08 2.17
CA LEU A 21 8.02 -6.73 1.59
C LEU A 21 8.25 -5.64 2.66
N ALA A 22 7.70 -5.83 3.86
CA ALA A 22 7.95 -4.93 4.98
C ALA A 22 9.44 -4.80 5.32
N LEU A 23 10.22 -5.89 5.20
CA LEU A 23 11.67 -5.86 5.41
C LEU A 23 12.40 -4.97 4.40
N VAL A 24 11.93 -4.88 3.17
CA VAL A 24 12.50 -3.99 2.14
C VAL A 24 12.34 -2.52 2.56
N ALA A 25 11.12 -2.12 2.93
CA ALA A 25 10.85 -0.76 3.37
C ALA A 25 11.61 -0.43 4.67
N PHE A 26 11.67 -1.37 5.61
CA PHE A 26 12.39 -1.25 6.86
C PHE A 26 13.89 -1.05 6.64
N SER A 27 14.54 -1.91 5.85
CA SER A 27 15.97 -1.77 5.52
C SER A 27 16.27 -0.43 4.85
N LYS A 28 15.40 0.02 3.93
CA LYS A 28 15.56 1.33 3.27
C LYS A 28 15.51 2.48 4.27
N THR A 29 14.58 2.45 5.19
CA THR A 29 14.46 3.46 6.26
C THR A 29 15.69 3.45 7.16
N LEU A 30 16.16 2.26 7.57
CA LEU A 30 17.37 2.13 8.36
C LEU A 30 18.62 2.66 7.64
N GLY A 31 18.73 2.42 6.34
CA GLY A 31 19.80 2.96 5.51
C GLY A 31 19.79 4.49 5.47
N ILE A 32 18.62 5.10 5.35
CA ILE A 32 18.46 6.58 5.35
C ILE A 32 18.81 7.16 6.73
N GLU A 33 18.28 6.60 7.81
CA GLU A 33 18.54 7.09 9.17
C GLU A 33 19.99 6.84 9.63
N GLY A 34 20.58 5.74 9.15
CA GLY A 34 21.94 5.31 9.47
C GLY A 34 23.03 6.01 8.68
N GLU A 35 22.73 6.70 7.57
CA GLU A 35 23.67 7.28 6.63
C GLU A 35 24.72 8.16 7.33
N LYS A 36 24.31 9.04 8.23
CA LYS A 36 25.20 9.93 8.99
C LYS A 36 26.13 9.21 9.99
N TYR A 37 25.86 7.95 10.28
CA TYR A 37 26.66 7.12 11.17
C TYR A 37 27.45 6.06 10.41
N ASN A 38 27.46 6.11 9.08
CA ASN A 38 28.05 5.10 8.22
C ASN A 38 27.43 3.69 8.43
N ILE A 39 26.14 3.63 8.76
CA ILE A 39 25.37 2.39 8.87
C ILE A 39 24.69 2.14 7.54
N LEU A 40 25.02 1.03 6.91
CA LEU A 40 24.44 0.61 5.64
C LEU A 40 23.44 -0.52 5.89
N ALA A 41 22.27 -0.45 5.24
CA ALA A 41 21.26 -1.48 5.35
C ALA A 41 20.68 -1.81 3.96
N ASN A 42 20.82 -3.05 3.54
CA ASN A 42 20.34 -3.55 2.24
C ASN A 42 19.46 -4.79 2.43
N SER A 43 18.67 -5.09 1.42
CA SER A 43 17.82 -6.28 1.39
C SER A 43 18.26 -7.24 0.30
N ILE A 44 18.27 -8.53 0.61
CA ILE A 44 18.46 -9.58 -0.39
C ILE A 44 17.22 -10.47 -0.48
N ALA A 45 16.83 -10.85 -1.69
CA ALA A 45 15.83 -11.86 -2.01
C ALA A 45 16.55 -13.09 -2.58
N PRO A 46 16.96 -14.03 -1.72
CA PRO A 46 17.74 -15.17 -2.16
C PRO A 46 16.87 -16.24 -2.82
N VAL A 47 17.45 -16.90 -3.84
CA VAL A 47 16.95 -18.15 -4.39
C VAL A 47 17.98 -19.24 -4.06
N ALA A 48 17.64 -20.07 -3.07
CA ALA A 48 18.51 -21.15 -2.60
C ALA A 48 17.68 -22.33 -2.10
N ALA A 49 18.24 -23.53 -2.24
CA ALA A 49 17.67 -24.74 -1.66
C ALA A 49 17.69 -24.66 -0.13
N SER A 50 16.58 -25.03 0.47
CA SER A 50 16.40 -25.09 1.92
C SER A 50 15.31 -26.10 2.26
N LYS A 51 15.21 -26.48 3.52
CA LYS A 51 14.11 -27.33 3.99
C LYS A 51 12.71 -26.81 3.63
N MET A 52 12.57 -25.50 3.46
CA MET A 52 11.30 -24.87 3.05
C MET A 52 11.03 -25.00 1.54
N THR A 53 12.06 -25.11 0.70
CA THR A 53 11.93 -25.23 -0.75
C THR A 53 11.91 -26.69 -1.23
N GLU A 54 12.38 -27.64 -0.42
CA GLU A 54 12.38 -29.10 -0.72
C GLU A 54 10.99 -29.63 -1.06
N THR A 55 9.93 -29.04 -0.49
CA THR A 55 8.55 -29.47 -0.71
C THR A 55 7.90 -28.91 -1.97
N VAL A 56 8.52 -27.90 -2.61
CA VAL A 56 7.91 -27.15 -3.72
C VAL A 56 8.78 -27.08 -4.96
N MET A 57 10.03 -27.56 -4.90
CA MET A 57 10.98 -27.56 -6.03
C MET A 57 11.38 -28.97 -6.44
N PRO A 58 11.57 -29.23 -7.75
CA PRO A 58 12.12 -30.50 -8.24
C PRO A 58 13.52 -30.78 -7.67
N PRO A 59 13.89 -32.03 -7.39
CA PRO A 59 15.22 -32.39 -6.85
C PRO A 59 16.40 -31.86 -7.69
N GLU A 60 16.29 -31.91 -9.01
CA GLU A 60 17.31 -31.41 -9.92
C GLU A 60 17.56 -29.90 -9.77
N MET A 61 16.54 -29.10 -9.45
CA MET A 61 16.71 -27.68 -9.14
C MET A 61 17.37 -27.48 -7.77
N LEU A 62 17.01 -28.30 -6.78
CA LEU A 62 17.55 -28.18 -5.43
C LEU A 62 19.06 -28.41 -5.37
N GLU A 63 19.58 -29.37 -6.16
CA GLU A 63 21.02 -29.65 -6.24
C GLU A 63 21.83 -28.44 -6.80
N ASN A 64 21.20 -27.65 -7.68
CA ASN A 64 21.84 -26.51 -8.33
C ASN A 64 21.62 -25.17 -7.61
N LEU A 65 20.71 -25.12 -6.64
CA LEU A 65 20.39 -23.89 -5.87
C LEU A 65 21.09 -23.90 -4.50
N ARG A 66 22.43 -24.09 -4.50
CA ARG A 66 23.20 -24.15 -3.27
C ARG A 66 23.18 -22.82 -2.51
N PRO A 67 22.98 -22.82 -1.17
CA PRO A 67 23.06 -21.61 -0.33
C PRO A 67 24.38 -20.87 -0.48
N ASP A 68 25.49 -21.56 -0.75
CA ASP A 68 26.80 -20.98 -0.98
C ASP A 68 26.81 -19.90 -2.07
N TYR A 69 25.90 -19.99 -3.04
CA TYR A 69 25.78 -19.01 -4.12
C TYR A 69 25.11 -17.68 -3.70
N VAL A 70 24.68 -17.55 -2.47
CA VAL A 70 24.17 -16.29 -1.91
C VAL A 70 25.23 -15.58 -1.07
N VAL A 71 26.15 -16.34 -0.49
CA VAL A 71 27.15 -15.86 0.48
C VAL A 71 28.06 -14.75 -0.08
N PRO A 72 28.58 -14.80 -1.32
CA PRO A 72 29.49 -13.76 -1.82
C PRO A 72 28.90 -12.36 -1.80
N LEU A 73 27.61 -12.21 -2.17
CA LEU A 73 26.92 -10.91 -2.14
C LEU A 73 26.78 -10.39 -0.70
N VAL A 74 26.38 -11.25 0.23
CA VAL A 74 26.25 -10.87 1.65
C VAL A 74 27.61 -10.45 2.21
N ALA A 75 28.64 -11.23 1.94
CA ALA A 75 30.00 -10.93 2.39
C ALA A 75 30.50 -9.58 1.85
N TYR A 76 30.26 -9.28 0.58
CA TYR A 76 30.61 -7.97 0.00
C TYR A 76 29.80 -6.82 0.62
N LEU A 77 28.47 -6.94 0.69
CA LEU A 77 27.58 -5.88 1.20
C LEU A 77 27.85 -5.54 2.68
N THR A 78 28.37 -6.50 3.45
CA THR A 78 28.71 -6.32 4.88
C THR A 78 30.18 -6.03 5.14
N SER A 79 31.02 -6.02 4.09
CA SER A 79 32.45 -5.75 4.20
C SER A 79 32.76 -4.26 4.22
N ALA A 80 33.95 -3.92 4.67
CA ALA A 80 34.48 -2.54 4.62
C ALA A 80 34.66 -2.00 3.18
N GLN A 81 34.64 -2.86 2.15
CA GLN A 81 34.70 -2.44 0.75
C GLN A 81 33.37 -1.84 0.26
N ASN A 82 32.25 -2.19 0.88
CA ASN A 82 30.98 -1.55 0.59
C ASN A 82 30.89 -0.19 1.30
N GLN A 83 31.05 0.89 0.56
CA GLN A 83 30.94 2.25 1.11
C GLN A 83 29.72 3.02 0.59
N ASN A 84 29.07 2.54 -0.49
CA ASN A 84 28.07 3.34 -1.20
C ASN A 84 26.75 2.59 -1.44
N VAL A 85 26.71 1.26 -1.34
CA VAL A 85 25.47 0.49 -1.59
C VAL A 85 24.65 0.47 -0.30
N ASN A 86 23.56 1.25 -0.30
CA ASN A 86 22.72 1.47 0.87
C ASN A 86 21.25 1.64 0.50
N GLY A 87 20.37 0.96 1.20
CA GLY A 87 18.92 1.00 0.97
C GLY A 87 18.47 0.24 -0.28
N GLU A 88 19.32 -0.61 -0.84
CA GLU A 88 19.06 -1.30 -2.09
C GLU A 88 18.51 -2.72 -1.87
N VAL A 89 17.92 -3.26 -2.93
CA VAL A 89 17.30 -4.60 -2.96
C VAL A 89 17.96 -5.44 -4.04
N PHE A 90 18.37 -6.64 -3.69
CA PHE A 90 19.02 -7.56 -4.62
C PHE A 90 18.30 -8.90 -4.68
N GLU A 91 18.10 -9.41 -5.90
CA GLU A 91 17.87 -10.84 -6.12
C GLU A 91 19.20 -11.53 -6.30
N CYS A 92 19.34 -12.70 -5.68
CA CYS A 92 20.60 -13.44 -5.73
C CYS A 92 20.39 -14.95 -5.57
N GLY A 93 21.16 -15.74 -6.32
CA GLY A 93 21.13 -17.20 -6.26
C GLY A 93 21.56 -17.82 -7.60
N ALA A 94 21.93 -19.09 -7.60
CA ALA A 94 22.35 -19.83 -8.79
C ALA A 94 23.44 -19.13 -9.63
N GLY A 95 24.28 -18.30 -8.99
CA GLY A 95 25.28 -17.48 -9.71
C GLY A 95 24.74 -16.20 -10.36
N PHE A 96 23.45 -15.92 -10.27
CA PHE A 96 22.82 -14.68 -10.73
C PHE A 96 22.65 -13.67 -9.60
N TYR A 97 23.01 -12.41 -9.87
CA TYR A 97 22.84 -11.29 -8.95
C TYR A 97 22.33 -10.07 -9.70
N ALA A 98 21.24 -9.51 -9.25
CA ALA A 98 20.66 -8.30 -9.83
C ALA A 98 20.16 -7.35 -8.77
N MET A 99 20.32 -6.05 -8.98
CA MET A 99 19.69 -5.02 -8.16
C MET A 99 18.32 -4.67 -8.75
N LEU A 100 17.31 -4.56 -7.88
CA LEU A 100 16.00 -4.06 -8.27
C LEU A 100 15.84 -2.59 -7.90
N ARG A 101 15.15 -1.86 -8.76
CA ARG A 101 14.75 -0.48 -8.49
C ARG A 101 13.26 -0.29 -8.76
N ARG A 102 12.69 0.75 -8.16
CA ARG A 102 11.33 1.18 -8.48
C ARG A 102 11.36 2.09 -9.69
N GLU A 103 10.36 1.95 -10.53
CA GLU A 103 10.07 2.80 -11.66
C GLU A 103 8.70 3.45 -11.45
N ARG A 104 8.58 4.70 -11.87
CA ARG A 104 7.33 5.47 -11.84
C ARG A 104 7.09 6.01 -13.24
N SER A 105 5.88 5.82 -13.76
CA SER A 105 5.47 6.46 -15.01
C SER A 105 5.57 7.98 -14.90
N HIS A 106 5.69 8.67 -16.02
CA HIS A 106 5.64 10.13 -16.03
C HIS A 106 4.33 10.67 -15.46
N GLY A 107 3.24 9.94 -15.66
CA GLY A 107 1.91 10.25 -15.17
C GLY A 107 1.28 11.46 -15.84
N HIS A 108 0.20 11.97 -15.26
CA HIS A 108 -0.52 13.15 -15.74
C HIS A 108 -0.76 14.16 -14.61
N VAL A 109 -0.72 15.45 -14.92
CA VAL A 109 -1.01 16.51 -13.95
C VAL A 109 -2.36 17.12 -14.27
N PHE A 110 -3.35 16.83 -13.44
CA PHE A 110 -4.71 17.32 -13.56
C PHE A 110 -4.86 18.72 -12.98
N ARG A 111 -5.76 19.51 -13.55
CA ARG A 111 -6.22 20.74 -12.93
C ARG A 111 -7.03 20.42 -11.68
N THR A 112 -6.70 21.05 -10.56
CA THR A 112 -7.33 20.79 -9.25
C THR A 112 -8.53 21.71 -9.01
N ASP A 113 -9.55 21.60 -9.86
CA ASP A 113 -10.81 22.34 -9.73
C ASP A 113 -12.01 21.36 -9.80
N LYS A 114 -13.23 21.89 -10.03
CA LYS A 114 -14.45 21.08 -10.12
C LYS A 114 -14.45 20.05 -11.26
N SER A 115 -13.56 20.20 -12.26
CA SER A 115 -13.41 19.23 -13.35
C SER A 115 -12.55 18.03 -12.97
N PHE A 116 -11.92 18.04 -11.78
CA PHE A 116 -11.12 16.90 -11.30
C PHE A 116 -12.01 15.85 -10.65
N THR A 117 -12.44 14.91 -11.43
CA THR A 117 -13.41 13.85 -11.10
C THR A 117 -12.82 12.47 -11.40
N PRO A 118 -13.45 11.37 -10.95
CA PRO A 118 -13.07 10.02 -11.36
C PRO A 118 -13.10 9.81 -12.89
N GLU A 119 -14.04 10.46 -13.58
CA GLU A 119 -14.15 10.41 -15.03
C GLU A 119 -12.94 11.08 -15.72
N ALA A 120 -12.40 12.13 -15.13
CA ALA A 120 -11.16 12.74 -15.64
C ALA A 120 -9.95 11.79 -15.51
N ILE A 121 -9.89 11.00 -14.44
CA ILE A 121 -8.86 9.94 -14.28
C ILE A 121 -9.04 8.89 -15.37
N SER A 122 -10.29 8.43 -15.61
CA SER A 122 -10.59 7.44 -16.64
C SER A 122 -10.13 7.89 -18.03
N GLU A 123 -10.34 9.16 -18.39
CA GLU A 123 -9.90 9.73 -19.67
C GLU A 123 -8.39 9.76 -19.87
N GLN A 124 -7.61 9.85 -18.78
CA GLN A 124 -6.15 9.94 -18.81
C GLN A 124 -5.45 8.66 -18.33
N LEU A 125 -6.20 7.57 -18.15
CA LEU A 125 -5.68 6.36 -17.54
C LEU A 125 -4.49 5.78 -18.31
N ASP A 126 -4.58 5.74 -19.64
CA ASP A 126 -3.48 5.22 -20.48
C ASP A 126 -2.21 6.05 -20.31
N THR A 127 -2.33 7.37 -20.26
CA THR A 127 -1.17 8.27 -19.98
C THR A 127 -0.58 8.03 -18.59
N ILE A 128 -1.43 7.78 -17.59
CA ILE A 128 -0.98 7.50 -16.21
C ILE A 128 -0.22 6.17 -16.14
N LEU A 129 -0.63 5.19 -16.94
CA LEU A 129 -0.05 3.84 -16.97
C LEU A 129 1.12 3.70 -17.96
N ASP A 130 1.45 4.73 -18.72
CA ASP A 130 2.52 4.69 -19.69
C ASP A 130 3.89 4.80 -19.01
N PHE A 131 4.72 3.77 -19.18
CA PHE A 131 6.11 3.70 -18.72
C PHE A 131 7.12 3.90 -19.85
N ASP A 132 6.68 3.98 -21.09
CA ASP A 132 7.58 4.10 -22.25
C ASP A 132 8.04 5.55 -22.44
N GLU A 133 7.23 6.51 -22.01
CA GLU A 133 7.55 7.93 -22.13
C GLU A 133 8.13 8.49 -20.83
N SER A 134 9.45 8.72 -20.81
CA SER A 134 10.19 9.41 -19.73
C SER A 134 9.94 8.86 -18.32
N PRO A 135 10.13 7.57 -18.06
CA PRO A 135 9.92 7.00 -16.72
C PRO A 135 10.90 7.59 -15.71
N GLU A 136 10.47 7.67 -14.46
CA GLU A 136 11.25 8.18 -13.35
C GLU A 136 11.66 7.08 -12.38
N TYR A 137 12.79 7.23 -11.71
CA TYR A 137 13.34 6.24 -10.78
C TYR A 137 13.52 6.81 -9.37
N PRO A 138 12.42 7.12 -8.64
CA PRO A 138 12.50 7.77 -7.35
C PRO A 138 13.16 6.87 -6.29
N ARG A 139 14.08 7.42 -5.55
CA ARG A 139 14.81 6.74 -4.48
C ARG A 139 14.38 7.21 -3.09
N ARG A 140 13.96 8.48 -2.96
CA ARG A 140 13.54 9.13 -1.71
C ARG A 140 12.18 9.78 -1.87
N ILE A 141 11.49 10.00 -0.75
CA ILE A 141 10.21 10.72 -0.72
C ILE A 141 10.36 12.16 -1.23
N THR A 142 11.55 12.73 -1.12
CA THR A 142 11.86 14.09 -1.57
C THR A 142 12.13 14.22 -3.06
N ASP A 143 12.17 13.12 -3.81
CA ASP A 143 12.44 13.15 -5.26
C ASP A 143 11.23 13.66 -6.06
N ALA A 144 10.03 13.72 -5.44
CA ALA A 144 8.87 14.37 -6.02
C ALA A 144 8.80 15.83 -5.58
N ASN A 145 8.87 16.77 -6.55
CA ASN A 145 8.68 18.21 -6.29
C ASN A 145 7.19 18.55 -6.27
N TYR A 146 6.54 18.35 -5.13
CA TYR A 146 5.09 18.61 -4.99
C TYR A 146 4.73 20.09 -5.17
N LEU A 147 5.61 21.04 -4.89
CA LEU A 147 5.34 22.46 -5.10
C LEU A 147 5.22 22.79 -6.60
N GLU A 148 6.14 22.26 -7.40
CA GLU A 148 6.08 22.38 -8.86
C GLU A 148 4.83 21.70 -9.43
N LEU A 149 4.51 20.49 -8.96
CA LEU A 149 3.31 19.77 -9.39
C LEU A 149 2.03 20.56 -9.06
N LEU A 150 1.95 21.17 -7.89
CA LEU A 150 0.82 22.03 -7.51
C LEU A 150 0.69 23.27 -8.40
N ASP A 151 1.79 23.90 -8.77
CA ASP A 151 1.77 25.07 -9.68
C ASP A 151 1.38 24.66 -11.10
N ARG A 152 1.87 23.53 -11.59
CA ARG A 152 1.42 22.93 -12.85
C ARG A 152 -0.07 22.59 -12.82
N ALA A 153 -0.57 22.01 -11.73
CA ALA A 153 -1.99 21.66 -11.56
C ALA A 153 -2.91 22.89 -11.60
N LYS A 154 -2.49 24.03 -11.03
CA LYS A 154 -3.25 25.30 -11.09
C LYS A 154 -3.34 25.85 -12.51
N SER A 155 -2.30 25.71 -13.32
CA SER A 155 -2.19 26.22 -14.68
C SER A 155 -2.61 25.23 -15.76
N ALA A 156 -2.89 23.98 -15.40
CA ALA A 156 -3.33 22.96 -16.33
C ALA A 156 -4.67 23.33 -17.01
N PRO A 157 -4.92 22.88 -18.24
CA PRO A 157 -6.22 23.06 -18.89
C PRO A 157 -7.34 22.36 -18.11
N GLU A 158 -8.60 22.72 -18.36
CA GLU A 158 -9.75 22.03 -17.80
C GLU A 158 -9.70 20.54 -18.16
N ASN A 159 -9.99 19.68 -17.16
CA ASN A 159 -9.89 18.23 -17.35
C ASN A 159 -11.01 17.73 -18.27
N LYS A 160 -10.64 16.97 -19.28
CA LYS A 160 -11.61 16.21 -20.08
C LYS A 160 -12.25 15.14 -19.22
N GLN A 161 -13.48 14.78 -19.53
CA GLN A 161 -14.23 13.76 -18.82
C GLN A 161 -14.34 12.49 -19.70
N GLY A 162 -13.98 11.36 -19.14
CA GLY A 162 -14.15 10.05 -19.72
C GLY A 162 -15.51 9.44 -19.39
N GLU A 163 -15.57 8.12 -19.39
CA GLU A 163 -16.80 7.38 -19.06
C GLU A 163 -17.26 7.64 -17.62
N LYS A 164 -18.58 7.71 -17.45
CA LYS A 164 -19.19 7.93 -16.13
C LYS A 164 -18.87 6.79 -15.18
N VAL A 165 -18.36 7.15 -14.01
CA VAL A 165 -18.14 6.21 -12.91
C VAL A 165 -19.41 6.08 -12.08
N ASP A 166 -19.99 4.89 -12.01
CA ASP A 166 -21.26 4.61 -11.35
C ASP A 166 -21.12 3.46 -10.34
N TYR A 167 -21.53 3.73 -9.10
CA TYR A 167 -21.56 2.78 -8.00
C TYR A 167 -22.98 2.43 -7.56
N SER A 168 -24.00 2.70 -8.40
CA SER A 168 -25.39 2.38 -8.11
C SER A 168 -25.57 0.89 -7.79
N GLY A 169 -26.21 0.60 -6.66
CA GLY A 169 -26.41 -0.78 -6.19
C GLY A 169 -25.22 -1.40 -5.46
N GLN A 170 -24.08 -0.72 -5.40
CA GLN A 170 -22.90 -1.21 -4.68
C GLN A 170 -22.86 -0.71 -3.23
N VAL A 171 -22.32 -1.54 -2.36
CA VAL A 171 -22.02 -1.22 -0.96
C VAL A 171 -20.52 -1.06 -0.79
N VAL A 172 -20.10 0.10 -0.30
CA VAL A 172 -18.69 0.46 -0.11
C VAL A 172 -18.40 0.72 1.35
N LEU A 173 -17.45 -0.02 1.92
CA LEU A 173 -16.92 0.20 3.27
C LEU A 173 -15.66 1.07 3.18
N VAL A 174 -15.64 2.19 3.91
CA VAL A 174 -14.44 3.02 4.05
C VAL A 174 -14.02 3.04 5.50
N THR A 175 -12.80 2.58 5.81
CA THR A 175 -12.27 2.60 7.17
C THR A 175 -11.56 3.92 7.50
N GLY A 176 -11.67 4.39 8.76
CA GLY A 176 -11.15 5.71 9.16
C GLY A 176 -11.85 6.84 8.42
N ALA A 177 -13.15 6.71 8.18
CA ALA A 177 -13.93 7.60 7.32
C ALA A 177 -14.55 8.80 8.05
N GLY A 178 -14.34 8.92 9.35
CA GLY A 178 -14.86 10.06 10.14
C GLY A 178 -14.17 11.40 9.88
N ALA A 179 -13.02 11.41 9.19
CA ALA A 179 -12.27 12.63 8.89
C ALA A 179 -11.35 12.46 7.67
N GLY A 180 -10.76 13.57 7.21
CA GLY A 180 -9.66 13.59 6.23
C GLY A 180 -9.99 12.89 4.91
N LEU A 181 -9.04 12.06 4.44
CA LEU A 181 -9.17 11.32 3.18
C LEU A 181 -10.36 10.35 3.20
N GLY A 182 -10.53 9.60 4.32
CA GLY A 182 -11.62 8.64 4.44
C GLY A 182 -13.00 9.29 4.32
N ARG A 183 -13.20 10.48 4.95
CA ARG A 183 -14.42 11.28 4.77
C ARG A 183 -14.62 11.71 3.32
N ALA A 184 -13.55 12.17 2.65
CA ALA A 184 -13.62 12.57 1.24
C ALA A 184 -13.99 11.38 0.34
N TYR A 185 -13.42 10.19 0.56
CA TYR A 185 -13.78 8.96 -0.14
C TYR A 185 -15.26 8.60 0.09
N ALA A 186 -15.74 8.63 1.34
CA ALA A 186 -17.13 8.32 1.65
C ALA A 186 -18.11 9.23 0.88
N HIS A 187 -17.84 10.53 0.85
CA HIS A 187 -18.65 11.46 0.06
C HIS A 187 -18.58 11.22 -1.45
N MET A 188 -17.40 10.90 -1.96
CA MET A 188 -17.23 10.61 -3.40
C MET A 188 -18.04 9.38 -3.80
N PHE A 189 -17.93 8.28 -3.07
CA PHE A 189 -18.70 7.06 -3.36
C PHE A 189 -20.20 7.28 -3.23
N ALA A 190 -20.64 8.03 -2.23
CA ALA A 190 -22.06 8.37 -2.07
C ALA A 190 -22.58 9.20 -3.26
N ARG A 191 -21.82 10.18 -3.75
CA ARG A 191 -22.18 10.96 -4.95
C ARG A 191 -22.21 10.10 -6.22
N ALA A 192 -21.38 9.07 -6.29
CA ALA A 192 -21.37 8.09 -7.39
C ALA A 192 -22.45 7.01 -7.26
N GLY A 193 -23.37 7.10 -6.27
CA GLY A 193 -24.52 6.23 -6.13
C GLY A 193 -24.37 5.05 -5.17
N ALA A 194 -23.21 4.88 -4.53
CA ALA A 194 -22.99 3.81 -3.56
C ALA A 194 -23.80 3.96 -2.28
N SER A 195 -24.10 2.83 -1.64
CA SER A 195 -24.44 2.76 -0.21
C SER A 195 -23.15 2.68 0.60
N VAL A 196 -22.85 3.70 1.41
CA VAL A 196 -21.53 3.84 2.06
C VAL A 196 -21.59 3.45 3.53
N VAL A 197 -20.68 2.58 3.94
CA VAL A 197 -20.46 2.24 5.35
C VAL A 197 -19.27 3.04 5.85
N VAL A 198 -19.53 3.94 6.79
CA VAL A 198 -18.56 4.87 7.37
C VAL A 198 -18.00 4.25 8.65
N ASN A 199 -16.81 3.67 8.59
CA ASN A 199 -16.15 3.16 9.79
C ASN A 199 -15.22 4.22 10.39
N ASP A 200 -15.32 4.39 11.70
CA ASP A 200 -14.35 5.16 12.51
C ASP A 200 -14.42 4.68 13.98
N MET A 201 -13.33 4.89 14.73
CA MET A 201 -13.32 4.67 16.18
C MET A 201 -14.11 5.75 16.92
N SER A 202 -14.21 6.95 16.35
CA SER A 202 -14.99 8.06 16.89
C SER A 202 -16.42 7.99 16.37
N GLU A 203 -17.36 7.57 17.21
CA GLU A 203 -18.78 7.57 16.91
C GLU A 203 -19.26 8.95 16.44
N LYS A 204 -18.85 10.01 17.14
CA LYS A 204 -19.20 11.40 16.78
C LYS A 204 -18.79 11.73 15.34
N ASN A 205 -17.58 11.39 14.94
CA ASN A 205 -17.08 11.71 13.60
C ASN A 205 -17.75 10.85 12.53
N ALA A 206 -17.91 9.56 12.78
CA ALA A 206 -18.60 8.67 11.85
C ALA A 206 -20.05 9.10 11.62
N MET A 207 -20.79 9.41 12.69
CA MET A 207 -22.17 9.86 12.59
C MET A 207 -22.31 11.19 11.85
N ALA A 208 -21.39 12.13 12.07
CA ALA A 208 -21.39 13.40 11.34
C ALA A 208 -21.29 13.18 9.82
N VAL A 209 -20.38 12.29 9.36
CA VAL A 209 -20.23 11.96 7.94
C VAL A 209 -21.46 11.22 7.39
N VAL A 210 -22.03 10.31 8.16
CA VAL A 210 -23.28 9.62 7.79
C VAL A 210 -24.42 10.62 7.57
N ASP A 211 -24.58 11.58 8.49
CA ASP A 211 -25.62 12.60 8.40
C ASP A 211 -25.39 13.55 7.22
N GLU A 212 -24.16 13.98 6.98
CA GLU A 212 -23.79 14.79 5.81
C GLU A 212 -24.16 14.08 4.50
N ILE A 213 -23.84 12.78 4.37
CA ILE A 213 -24.18 11.99 3.17
C ILE A 213 -25.69 11.87 2.99
N LYS A 214 -26.43 11.59 4.08
CA LYS A 214 -27.90 11.50 4.05
C LYS A 214 -28.57 12.83 3.68
N GLN A 215 -28.07 13.95 4.25
CA GLN A 215 -28.55 15.29 3.92
C GLN A 215 -28.32 15.64 2.44
N ALA A 216 -27.25 15.14 1.86
CA ALA A 216 -26.98 15.28 0.43
C ALA A 216 -27.80 14.29 -0.48
N GLY A 217 -28.72 13.49 0.11
CA GLY A 217 -29.55 12.53 -0.60
C GLY A 217 -28.90 11.16 -0.85
N GLY A 218 -27.70 10.93 -0.32
CA GLY A 218 -26.99 9.65 -0.43
C GLY A 218 -27.42 8.63 0.64
N LYS A 219 -26.89 7.42 0.55
CA LYS A 219 -27.12 6.33 1.50
C LYS A 219 -25.86 6.07 2.31
N ALA A 220 -25.96 6.15 3.64
CA ALA A 220 -24.84 5.83 4.52
C ALA A 220 -25.30 5.20 5.83
N ALA A 221 -24.42 4.36 6.41
CA ALA A 221 -24.58 3.76 7.73
C ALA A 221 -23.23 3.77 8.49
N PRO A 222 -23.24 3.93 9.82
CA PRO A 222 -22.02 3.88 10.61
C PRO A 222 -21.59 2.44 10.88
N ALA A 223 -20.28 2.23 11.01
CA ALA A 223 -19.67 1.04 11.61
C ALA A 223 -18.63 1.50 12.64
N ILE A 224 -19.06 1.62 13.89
CA ILE A 224 -18.21 2.17 14.95
C ILE A 224 -17.29 1.11 15.51
N GLY A 225 -15.98 1.40 15.56
CA GLY A 225 -15.00 0.50 16.15
C GLY A 225 -13.64 0.52 15.48
N SER A 226 -12.71 -0.22 16.09
CA SER A 226 -11.34 -0.40 15.58
C SER A 226 -11.32 -1.36 14.41
N VAL A 227 -10.48 -1.07 13.40
CA VAL A 227 -10.20 -2.00 12.28
C VAL A 227 -9.61 -3.34 12.74
N GLU A 228 -9.16 -3.44 13.99
CA GLU A 228 -8.74 -4.70 14.60
C GLU A 228 -9.91 -5.65 14.86
N ASP A 229 -11.15 -5.16 14.82
CA ASP A 229 -12.38 -5.96 14.89
C ASP A 229 -13.08 -6.00 13.53
N GLY A 230 -12.41 -6.65 12.56
CA GLY A 230 -12.88 -6.72 11.17
C GLY A 230 -14.24 -7.39 11.02
N ASP A 231 -14.53 -8.41 11.82
CA ASP A 231 -15.80 -9.14 11.76
C ASP A 231 -16.99 -8.25 12.12
N ALA A 232 -16.89 -7.45 13.19
CA ALA A 232 -17.95 -6.54 13.59
C ALA A 232 -18.18 -5.43 12.55
N ILE A 233 -17.11 -4.88 11.97
CA ILE A 233 -17.20 -3.82 10.95
C ILE A 233 -17.85 -4.34 9.67
N VAL A 234 -17.43 -5.51 9.18
CA VAL A 234 -17.98 -6.12 7.97
C VAL A 234 -19.43 -6.53 8.20
N LYS A 235 -19.74 -7.09 9.39
CA LYS A 235 -21.12 -7.41 9.76
C LYS A 235 -22.02 -6.17 9.73
N ALA A 236 -21.54 -5.03 10.21
CA ALA A 236 -22.32 -3.78 10.15
C ALA A 236 -22.68 -3.37 8.71
N ALA A 237 -21.79 -3.61 7.73
CA ALA A 237 -22.09 -3.36 6.32
C ALA A 237 -23.21 -4.29 5.80
N VAL A 238 -23.12 -5.57 6.10
CA VAL A 238 -24.11 -6.56 5.70
C VAL A 238 -25.48 -6.29 6.35
N ASP A 239 -25.49 -5.98 7.65
CA ASP A 239 -26.71 -5.68 8.40
C ASP A 239 -27.40 -4.42 7.84
N ALA A 240 -26.63 -3.40 7.44
CA ALA A 240 -27.19 -2.14 6.95
C ALA A 240 -27.68 -2.20 5.50
N PHE A 241 -27.00 -2.93 4.62
CA PHE A 241 -27.23 -2.87 3.18
C PHE A 241 -27.31 -4.23 2.47
N GLY A 242 -27.26 -5.33 3.20
CA GLY A 242 -27.42 -6.67 2.68
C GLY A 242 -26.19 -7.29 2.01
N GLY A 243 -25.07 -6.58 1.93
CA GLY A 243 -23.85 -7.06 1.28
C GLY A 243 -22.67 -6.10 1.39
N LEU A 244 -21.57 -6.46 0.70
CA LEU A 244 -20.37 -5.63 0.61
C LEU A 244 -19.68 -5.90 -0.73
N HIS A 245 -19.30 -4.86 -1.47
CA HIS A 245 -18.73 -4.99 -2.82
C HIS A 245 -17.33 -4.37 -2.92
N THR A 246 -17.06 -3.33 -2.13
CA THR A 246 -15.78 -2.61 -2.16
C THR A 246 -15.35 -2.24 -0.76
N ILE A 247 -14.04 -2.34 -0.49
CA ILE A 247 -13.41 -1.91 0.75
C ILE A 247 -12.30 -0.91 0.43
N VAL A 248 -12.33 0.22 1.13
CA VAL A 248 -11.22 1.17 1.17
C VAL A 248 -10.56 1.08 2.54
N ASN A 249 -9.46 0.35 2.64
CA ASN A 249 -8.65 0.26 3.85
C ASN A 249 -7.82 1.53 4.01
N ASN A 250 -8.44 2.56 4.61
CA ASN A 250 -7.85 3.89 4.75
C ASN A 250 -7.45 4.21 6.21
N ALA A 251 -8.01 3.52 7.20
CA ALA A 251 -7.69 3.78 8.60
C ALA A 251 -6.18 3.74 8.86
N GLY A 252 -5.66 4.74 9.54
CA GLY A 252 -4.24 4.84 9.83
C GLY A 252 -3.93 5.74 11.00
N VAL A 253 -2.78 5.52 11.61
CA VAL A 253 -2.21 6.32 12.69
C VAL A 253 -0.72 6.54 12.46
N LEU A 254 -0.19 7.68 12.88
CA LEU A 254 1.25 7.97 12.83
C LEU A 254 1.80 8.02 14.26
N ARG A 255 3.01 7.48 14.42
CA ARG A 255 3.81 7.54 15.67
C ARG A 255 5.28 7.69 15.30
N ASP A 256 5.55 8.75 14.55
CA ASP A 256 6.87 8.96 13.91
C ASP A 256 7.94 9.31 14.95
N LYS A 257 8.98 8.53 14.94
CA LYS A 257 10.24 8.72 15.67
C LYS A 257 11.36 8.08 14.86
N SER A 258 12.59 8.55 15.06
CA SER A 258 13.76 7.84 14.53
C SER A 258 13.79 6.41 15.06
N PHE A 259 14.38 5.49 14.34
CA PHE A 259 14.48 4.10 14.78
C PHE A 259 15.10 3.95 16.18
N ALA A 260 16.13 4.74 16.47
CA ALA A 260 16.77 4.75 17.80
C ALA A 260 15.83 5.21 18.94
N GLY A 261 14.82 6.06 18.61
CA GLY A 261 13.82 6.54 19.56
C GLY A 261 12.49 5.77 19.52
N ALA A 262 12.35 4.82 18.62
CA ALA A 262 11.14 4.01 18.50
C ALA A 262 10.95 3.09 19.71
N ASN A 263 9.70 2.89 20.11
CA ASN A 263 9.34 1.97 21.18
C ASN A 263 8.33 0.93 20.70
N ALA A 264 8.26 -0.21 21.38
CA ALA A 264 7.42 -1.32 21.01
C ALA A 264 5.91 -0.97 21.01
N LYS A 265 5.45 -0.06 21.87
CA LYS A 265 4.04 0.34 21.94
C LYS A 265 3.62 1.07 20.68
N ASP A 266 4.41 2.07 20.26
CA ASP A 266 4.12 2.85 19.05
C ASP A 266 4.27 1.99 17.79
N TRP A 267 5.31 1.14 17.74
CA TRP A 267 5.52 0.17 16.67
C TRP A 267 4.32 -0.77 16.50
N ASN A 268 3.90 -1.40 17.59
CA ASN A 268 2.77 -2.33 17.57
C ASN A 268 1.46 -1.65 17.20
N LEU A 269 1.23 -0.42 17.67
CA LEU A 269 0.03 0.33 17.31
C LEU A 269 -0.05 0.58 15.80
N VAL A 270 1.04 1.07 15.20
CA VAL A 270 1.09 1.31 13.75
C VAL A 270 0.91 0.00 12.98
N TYR A 271 1.61 -1.06 13.34
CA TYR A 271 1.46 -2.38 12.74
C TYR A 271 0.02 -2.91 12.85
N ASN A 272 -0.58 -2.83 14.03
CA ASN A 272 -1.92 -3.34 14.29
C ASN A 272 -2.98 -2.61 13.46
N VAL A 273 -2.92 -1.29 13.39
CA VAL A 273 -3.92 -0.52 12.64
C VAL A 273 -3.72 -0.70 11.12
N HIS A 274 -2.50 -0.49 10.62
CA HIS A 274 -2.29 -0.43 9.17
C HIS A 274 -2.26 -1.81 8.50
N LEU A 275 -1.51 -2.78 9.06
CA LEU A 275 -1.35 -4.08 8.41
C LEU A 275 -2.33 -5.12 8.93
N ARG A 276 -2.37 -5.30 10.26
CA ARG A 276 -3.25 -6.30 10.87
C ARG A 276 -4.72 -5.93 10.73
N GLY A 277 -5.08 -4.64 10.87
CA GLY A 277 -6.44 -4.14 10.67
C GLY A 277 -6.91 -4.38 9.23
N THR A 278 -6.10 -4.00 8.24
CA THR A 278 -6.37 -4.30 6.82
C THR A 278 -6.58 -5.81 6.59
N TYR A 279 -5.70 -6.66 7.15
CA TYR A 279 -5.87 -8.11 7.07
C TYR A 279 -7.21 -8.56 7.68
N LYS A 280 -7.56 -8.06 8.87
CA LYS A 280 -8.80 -8.43 9.56
C LYS A 280 -10.06 -8.07 8.75
N ILE A 281 -10.12 -6.86 8.24
CA ILE A 281 -11.23 -6.41 7.38
C ILE A 281 -11.32 -7.27 6.11
N CYS A 282 -10.23 -7.45 5.39
CA CYS A 282 -10.22 -8.25 4.17
C CYS A 282 -10.60 -9.72 4.46
N LYS A 283 -10.09 -10.30 5.55
CA LYS A 283 -10.40 -11.68 5.91
C LYS A 283 -11.89 -11.88 6.23
N ALA A 284 -12.50 -10.95 6.96
CA ALA A 284 -13.91 -10.99 7.28
C ALA A 284 -14.80 -10.82 6.04
N ALA A 285 -14.39 -9.98 5.09
CA ALA A 285 -15.13 -9.73 3.86
C ALA A 285 -14.93 -10.81 2.77
N TRP A 286 -13.84 -11.58 2.84
CA TRP A 286 -13.48 -12.52 1.79
C TRP A 286 -14.58 -13.51 1.40
N PRO A 287 -15.32 -14.13 2.36
CA PRO A 287 -16.44 -15.03 2.02
C PRO A 287 -17.62 -14.33 1.34
N ILE A 288 -17.72 -13.00 1.44
CA ILE A 288 -18.80 -12.22 0.80
C ILE A 288 -18.44 -11.91 -0.65
N PHE A 289 -17.15 -11.79 -0.95
CA PHE A 289 -16.65 -11.50 -2.30
C PHE A 289 -16.59 -12.75 -3.21
N MET A 290 -16.54 -13.96 -2.63
CA MET A 290 -16.57 -15.25 -3.36
C MET A 290 -17.99 -15.66 -3.73
#